data_25b9708cedb0e37057a72f674f15d5c8
#
_entry.id   25b9708cedb0e37057a72f674f15d5c8
#
_cell.length_a   1.000
_cell.length_b   1.000
_cell.length_c   1.000
_cell.angle_alpha   90.00
_cell.angle_beta   90.00
_cell.angle_gamma   90.00
#
_symmetry.space_group_name_H-M   'P 1'
#
loop_
_entity.id
_entity.type
_entity.pdbx_description
1 polymer ?
#
loop_
_entity_poly.entity_id
_entity_poly.type
_entity_poly.pdbx_seq_one_letter_code
_entity_poly.pdbx_strand_id
1 'polypeptide(L)'
;LNVAAFDKTYNPDSFDDKGQTEAASLQFGFRDVEISNGQLLVNGQPVLIKGANRHEMNPYKGYVVSEADMIQDIQVMKRLNINAVRTCHYPDDPMWYTLCDRYGLYVVDEANIESHGMGYGKESLANDPDYELAHLERIRRVVQRDFNHPSVIIWSMGNEAGHGKNFLKG
;
A
#
# COMPACT_ATOMS: atom_id res chain seq x y z
N LEU A 1 13.45 -10.16 -7.78
CA LEU A 1 14.07 -9.83 -9.07
C LEU A 1 15.33 -8.99 -8.83
N ASN A 2 16.45 -9.43 -9.38
CA ASN A 2 17.70 -8.69 -9.35
C ASN A 2 17.97 -8.15 -10.75
N VAL A 3 18.27 -6.88 -10.85
CA VAL A 3 18.65 -6.20 -12.09
C VAL A 3 20.01 -5.57 -11.89
N ALA A 4 20.93 -5.80 -12.82
CA ALA A 4 22.26 -5.20 -12.79
C ALA A 4 22.57 -4.52 -14.12
N ALA A 5 23.23 -3.36 -14.07
CA ALA A 5 23.79 -2.69 -15.22
C ALA A 5 25.30 -2.95 -15.27
N PHE A 6 25.82 -3.15 -16.48
CA PHE A 6 27.21 -3.43 -16.71
C PHE A 6 27.79 -2.45 -17.73
N ASP A 7 29.06 -2.19 -17.60
CA ASP A 7 29.81 -1.44 -18.60
C ASP A 7 30.25 -2.35 -19.79
N LYS A 8 31.01 -1.77 -20.70
CA LYS A 8 31.50 -2.50 -21.90
C LYS A 8 32.48 -3.63 -21.60
N THR A 9 32.94 -3.76 -20.37
CA THR A 9 33.90 -4.80 -19.96
C THR A 9 33.20 -6.05 -19.45
N TYR A 10 31.87 -5.99 -19.25
CA TYR A 10 31.10 -7.13 -18.79
C TYR A 10 31.13 -8.29 -19.78
N ASN A 11 31.49 -9.47 -19.30
CA ASN A 11 31.41 -10.70 -20.05
C ASN A 11 30.28 -11.59 -19.48
N PRO A 12 29.18 -11.81 -20.23
CA PRO A 12 28.05 -12.60 -19.74
C PRO A 12 28.39 -14.08 -19.50
N ASP A 13 29.49 -14.60 -20.05
CA ASP A 13 29.93 -16.00 -19.89
C ASP A 13 30.83 -16.19 -18.65
N SER A 14 31.19 -15.09 -17.96
CA SER A 14 31.92 -15.14 -16.69
C SER A 14 30.96 -14.96 -15.52
N PHE A 15 31.18 -15.70 -14.43
CA PHE A 15 30.45 -15.52 -13.18
C PHE A 15 31.08 -14.44 -12.27
N ASP A 16 31.88 -13.55 -12.82
CA ASP A 16 32.42 -12.42 -12.08
C ASP A 16 31.57 -11.16 -12.32
N ASP A 17 31.59 -10.25 -11.37
CA ASP A 17 30.85 -8.98 -11.41
C ASP A 17 31.68 -7.79 -11.92
N LYS A 18 32.82 -8.08 -12.57
CA LYS A 18 33.67 -7.05 -13.17
C LYS A 18 32.90 -6.32 -14.25
N GLY A 19 32.92 -5.01 -14.19
CA GLY A 19 32.19 -4.15 -15.10
C GLY A 19 30.75 -3.87 -14.69
N GLN A 20 30.27 -4.40 -13.56
CA GLN A 20 28.98 -4.00 -13.02
C GLN A 20 29.04 -2.54 -12.53
N THR A 21 28.17 -1.70 -13.07
CA THR A 21 28.10 -0.29 -12.74
C THR A 21 26.96 0.02 -11.76
N GLU A 22 25.91 -0.79 -11.80
CA GLU A 22 24.74 -0.63 -10.95
C GLU A 22 24.02 -1.97 -10.76
N ALA A 23 23.42 -2.18 -9.59
CA ALA A 23 22.55 -3.31 -9.32
C ALA A 23 21.34 -2.86 -8.51
N ALA A 24 20.17 -3.39 -8.84
CA ALA A 24 18.95 -3.21 -8.08
C ALA A 24 18.35 -4.56 -7.72
N SER A 25 17.86 -4.70 -6.50
CA SER A 25 17.15 -5.89 -6.03
C SER A 25 15.74 -5.51 -5.62
N LEU A 26 14.76 -6.21 -6.16
CA LEU A 26 13.35 -6.00 -5.89
C LEU A 26 12.70 -7.29 -5.40
N GLN A 27 11.87 -7.19 -4.38
CA GLN A 27 10.99 -8.26 -3.96
C GLN A 27 9.60 -8.01 -4.54
N PHE A 28 8.94 -9.06 -4.99
CA PHE A 28 7.56 -9.00 -5.45
C PHE A 28 6.89 -10.35 -5.21
N GLY A 29 5.57 -10.36 -5.19
CA GLY A 29 4.79 -11.58 -5.07
C GLY A 29 3.57 -11.54 -5.99
N PHE A 30 3.10 -12.72 -6.37
CA PHE A 30 1.86 -12.87 -7.12
C PHE A 30 0.69 -13.00 -6.17
N ARG A 31 -0.40 -12.34 -6.50
CA ARG A 31 -1.69 -12.51 -5.84
C ARG A 31 -2.81 -12.38 -6.85
N ASP A 32 -3.84 -13.15 -6.61
CA ASP A 32 -5.13 -13.01 -7.28
C ASP A 32 -6.18 -12.68 -6.21
N VAL A 33 -6.96 -11.64 -6.44
CA VAL A 33 -7.98 -11.17 -5.50
C VAL A 33 -9.30 -11.05 -6.24
N GLU A 34 -10.29 -11.80 -5.81
CA GLU A 34 -11.61 -11.79 -6.43
C GLU A 34 -12.73 -11.81 -5.37
N ILE A 35 -13.91 -11.38 -5.80
CA ILE A 35 -15.13 -11.57 -5.04
C ILE A 35 -15.99 -12.57 -5.80
N SER A 36 -16.19 -13.74 -5.19
CA SER A 36 -16.99 -14.82 -5.78
C SER A 36 -18.03 -15.30 -4.77
N ASN A 37 -19.28 -15.42 -5.22
CA ASN A 37 -20.41 -15.84 -4.38
C ASN A 37 -20.52 -15.06 -3.05
N GLY A 38 -20.22 -13.75 -3.07
CA GLY A 38 -20.26 -12.89 -1.88
C GLY A 38 -19.10 -13.08 -0.91
N GLN A 39 -18.07 -13.80 -1.29
CA GLN A 39 -16.85 -14.02 -0.50
C GLN A 39 -15.64 -13.36 -1.14
N LEU A 40 -14.78 -12.78 -0.31
CA LEU A 40 -13.46 -12.33 -0.74
C LEU A 40 -12.53 -13.54 -0.80
N LEU A 41 -11.91 -13.74 -1.94
CA LEU A 41 -10.94 -14.80 -2.17
C LEU A 41 -9.58 -14.18 -2.43
N VAL A 42 -8.54 -14.76 -1.84
CA VAL A 42 -7.15 -14.47 -2.17
C VAL A 42 -6.48 -15.76 -2.62
N ASN A 43 -5.96 -15.77 -3.84
CA ASN A 43 -5.40 -16.97 -4.49
C ASN A 43 -6.38 -18.16 -4.46
N GLY A 44 -7.66 -17.88 -4.74
CA GLY A 44 -8.72 -18.88 -4.76
C GLY A 44 -9.19 -19.38 -3.40
N GLN A 45 -8.67 -18.85 -2.29
CA GLN A 45 -9.07 -19.26 -0.94
C GLN A 45 -9.89 -18.18 -0.25
N PRO A 46 -11.03 -18.54 0.39
CA PRO A 46 -11.85 -17.60 1.14
C PRO A 46 -11.08 -16.99 2.31
N VAL A 47 -11.14 -15.68 2.43
CA VAL A 47 -10.48 -14.94 3.50
C VAL A 47 -11.51 -14.24 4.39
N LEU A 48 -11.47 -14.53 5.69
CA LEU A 48 -12.18 -13.74 6.69
C LEU A 48 -11.24 -12.65 7.21
N ILE A 49 -11.56 -11.40 6.90
CA ILE A 49 -10.79 -10.25 7.39
C ILE A 49 -11.04 -10.04 8.89
N LYS A 50 -9.97 -10.13 9.66
CA LYS A 50 -9.90 -9.75 11.08
C LYS A 50 -8.92 -8.60 11.18
N GLY A 51 -9.38 -7.40 10.85
CA GLY A 51 -8.52 -6.24 10.63
C GLY A 51 -8.58 -5.20 11.72
N ALA A 52 -7.61 -4.31 11.69
CA ALA A 52 -7.57 -3.09 12.47
C ALA A 52 -7.15 -1.91 11.59
N ASN A 53 -7.58 -0.71 11.98
CA ASN A 53 -7.05 0.52 11.41
C ASN A 53 -5.74 0.89 12.12
N ARG A 54 -4.78 1.39 11.37
CA ARG A 54 -3.50 1.85 11.89
C ARG A 54 -3.21 3.26 11.41
N HIS A 55 -3.01 4.17 12.36
CA HIS A 55 -2.30 5.42 12.10
C HIS A 55 -0.80 5.20 12.26
N GLU A 56 -0.01 5.76 11.36
CA GLU A 56 1.45 5.73 11.45
C GLU A 56 1.91 6.78 12.47
N MET A 57 1.92 6.37 13.74
CA MET A 57 2.16 7.29 14.85
C MET A 57 2.93 6.61 16.00
N ASN A 58 3.88 7.33 16.54
CA ASN A 58 4.58 6.98 17.77
C ASN A 58 4.18 7.95 18.88
N PRO A 59 3.87 7.49 20.11
CA PRO A 59 3.38 8.37 21.19
C PRO A 59 4.37 9.44 21.64
N TYR A 60 5.67 9.26 21.35
CA TYR A 60 6.71 10.20 21.75
C TYR A 60 7.27 11.03 20.58
N LYS A 61 7.19 10.50 19.36
CA LYS A 61 7.81 11.09 18.16
C LYS A 61 6.79 11.60 17.12
N GLY A 62 5.49 11.48 17.41
CA GLY A 62 4.43 11.83 16.47
C GLY A 62 4.46 10.92 15.23
N TYR A 63 4.44 11.50 14.04
CA TYR A 63 4.43 10.76 12.77
C TYR A 63 5.80 10.23 12.33
N VAL A 64 6.78 10.20 13.22
CA VAL A 64 8.10 9.61 12.94
C VAL A 64 8.14 8.22 13.57
N VAL A 65 8.01 7.21 12.73
CA VAL A 65 7.95 5.80 13.12
C VAL A 65 9.19 5.08 12.62
N SER A 66 9.82 4.29 13.48
CA SER A 66 10.97 3.46 13.13
C SER A 66 10.53 2.06 12.68
N GLU A 67 11.41 1.34 11.99
CA GLU A 67 11.19 -0.07 11.66
C GLU A 67 10.87 -0.92 12.91
N ALA A 68 11.53 -0.65 14.02
CA ALA A 68 11.27 -1.34 15.28
C ALA A 68 9.86 -1.09 15.83
N ASP A 69 9.36 0.15 15.72
CA ASP A 69 7.99 0.51 16.10
C ASP A 69 6.97 -0.26 15.20
N MET A 70 7.22 -0.31 13.89
CA MET A 70 6.38 -1.05 12.93
C MET A 70 6.34 -2.55 13.22
N ILE A 71 7.50 -3.15 13.50
CA ILE A 71 7.59 -4.57 13.87
C ILE A 71 6.84 -4.83 15.17
N GLN A 72 6.91 -3.93 16.12
CA GLN A 72 6.17 -4.05 17.38
C GLN A 72 4.66 -4.04 17.13
N ASP A 73 4.15 -3.14 16.29
CA ASP A 73 2.75 -3.09 15.90
C ASP A 73 2.29 -4.42 15.27
N ILE A 74 3.08 -4.93 14.32
CA ILE A 74 2.80 -6.21 13.66
C ILE A 74 2.77 -7.37 14.66
N GLN A 75 3.73 -7.42 15.58
CA GLN A 75 3.76 -8.45 16.62
C GLN A 75 2.54 -8.42 17.53
N VAL A 76 2.05 -7.22 17.87
CA VAL A 76 0.81 -7.05 18.64
C VAL A 76 -0.38 -7.54 17.82
N MET A 77 -0.50 -7.15 16.56
CA MET A 77 -1.56 -7.61 15.67
C MET A 77 -1.57 -9.14 15.55
N LYS A 78 -0.43 -9.76 15.34
CA LYS A 78 -0.32 -11.24 15.22
C LYS A 78 -0.71 -11.94 16.53
N ARG A 79 -0.30 -11.43 17.69
CA ARG A 79 -0.70 -11.98 18.99
C ARG A 79 -2.21 -11.89 19.25
N LEU A 80 -2.86 -10.87 18.70
CA LEU A 80 -4.30 -10.66 18.80
C LEU A 80 -5.07 -11.36 17.66
N ASN A 81 -4.42 -12.19 16.85
CA ASN A 81 -5.01 -12.87 15.71
C ASN A 81 -5.62 -11.93 14.66
N ILE A 82 -5.05 -10.75 14.52
CA ILE A 82 -5.37 -9.80 13.45
C ILE A 82 -4.59 -10.24 12.20
N ASN A 83 -5.28 -10.34 11.07
CA ASN A 83 -4.70 -10.75 9.79
C ASN A 83 -4.69 -9.67 8.72
N ALA A 84 -5.27 -8.50 9.02
CA ALA A 84 -5.36 -7.40 8.06
C ALA A 84 -5.19 -6.05 8.76
N VAL A 85 -4.71 -5.07 8.03
CA VAL A 85 -4.54 -3.70 8.49
C VAL A 85 -4.98 -2.72 7.38
N ARG A 86 -5.68 -1.66 7.77
CA ARG A 86 -5.94 -0.51 6.90
C ARG A 86 -5.01 0.62 7.28
N THR A 87 -4.31 1.16 6.29
CA THR A 87 -3.46 2.36 6.45
C THR A 87 -4.37 3.59 6.49
N CYS A 88 -4.75 4.03 7.67
CA CYS A 88 -5.70 5.13 7.81
C CYS A 88 -5.00 6.42 8.23
N HIS A 89 -5.22 7.55 7.57
CA HIS A 89 -5.99 7.72 6.31
C HIS A 89 -5.06 8.25 5.24
N TYR A 90 -3.96 7.55 5.03
CA TYR A 90 -2.86 7.90 4.12
C TYR A 90 -1.95 6.68 3.89
N PRO A 91 -1.19 6.65 2.80
CA PRO A 91 -0.19 5.61 2.61
C PRO A 91 0.91 5.72 3.68
N ASP A 92 1.22 4.58 4.30
CA ASP A 92 2.28 4.47 5.32
C ASP A 92 3.69 4.50 4.68
N ASP A 93 4.73 4.46 5.50
CA ASP A 93 6.12 4.31 5.07
C ASP A 93 6.29 3.06 4.19
N PRO A 94 7.03 3.09 3.09
CA PRO A 94 7.28 1.92 2.23
C PRO A 94 7.78 0.68 2.97
N MET A 95 8.51 0.86 4.07
CA MET A 95 8.95 -0.26 4.91
C MET A 95 7.78 -1.02 5.54
N TRP A 96 6.67 -0.34 5.86
CA TRP A 96 5.47 -0.96 6.40
C TRP A 96 4.96 -2.09 5.50
N TYR A 97 4.85 -1.84 4.21
CA TYR A 97 4.37 -2.82 3.22
C TYR A 97 5.33 -3.99 3.08
N THR A 98 6.64 -3.72 3.05
CA THR A 98 7.67 -4.76 3.05
C THR A 98 7.55 -5.66 4.29
N LEU A 99 7.26 -5.09 5.44
CA LEU A 99 7.05 -5.84 6.68
C LEU A 99 5.73 -6.62 6.63
N CYS A 100 4.64 -6.03 6.10
CA CYS A 100 3.38 -6.73 5.91
C CYS A 100 3.53 -7.94 4.97
N ASP A 101 4.28 -7.81 3.88
CA ASP A 101 4.62 -8.92 2.99
C ASP A 101 5.36 -10.03 3.73
N ARG A 102 6.36 -9.65 4.52
CA ARG A 102 7.21 -10.61 5.27
C ARG A 102 6.46 -11.32 6.39
N TYR A 103 5.64 -10.59 7.14
CA TYR A 103 4.94 -11.13 8.30
C TYR A 103 3.56 -11.70 7.98
N GLY A 104 3.07 -11.54 6.75
CA GLY A 104 1.79 -12.07 6.29
C GLY A 104 0.60 -11.35 6.93
N LEU A 105 0.53 -10.04 6.74
CA LEU A 105 -0.66 -9.24 7.00
C LEU A 105 -1.25 -8.77 5.66
N TYR A 106 -2.54 -8.91 5.49
CA TYR A 106 -3.24 -8.26 4.38
C TYR A 106 -3.34 -6.75 4.62
N VAL A 107 -3.26 -5.98 3.55
CA VAL A 107 -3.31 -4.52 3.61
C VAL A 107 -4.47 -3.99 2.78
N VAL A 108 -5.24 -3.11 3.39
CA VAL A 108 -6.10 -2.16 2.70
C VAL A 108 -5.32 -0.87 2.62
N ASP A 109 -4.78 -0.57 1.45
CA ASP A 109 -3.92 0.59 1.23
C ASP A 109 -4.76 1.80 0.82
N GLU A 110 -4.65 2.90 1.58
CA GLU A 110 -5.56 4.02 1.46
C GLU A 110 -4.86 5.26 0.93
N ALA A 111 -5.48 5.84 -0.10
CA ALA A 111 -5.05 7.12 -0.64
C ALA A 111 -5.30 8.25 0.37
N ASN A 112 -4.38 9.20 0.41
CA ASN A 112 -4.49 10.37 1.30
C ASN A 112 -5.57 11.35 0.80
N ILE A 113 -6.83 10.95 0.95
CA ILE A 113 -8.00 11.77 0.67
C ILE A 113 -8.94 11.67 1.85
N GLU A 114 -9.06 12.76 2.60
CA GLU A 114 -9.99 12.90 3.71
C GLU A 114 -10.51 14.34 3.73
N SER A 115 -11.82 14.51 3.62
CA SER A 115 -12.42 15.84 3.46
C SER A 115 -13.82 15.97 4.07
N HIS A 116 -14.12 15.18 5.11
CA HIS A 116 -15.45 15.19 5.76
C HIS A 116 -15.89 16.57 6.25
N GLY A 117 -14.96 17.41 6.67
CA GLY A 117 -15.25 18.79 7.08
C GLY A 117 -15.81 19.69 5.97
N MET A 118 -15.69 19.28 4.70
CA MET A 118 -16.25 19.96 3.52
C MET A 118 -17.60 19.37 3.07
N GLY A 119 -18.18 18.46 3.87
CA GLY A 119 -19.44 17.80 3.55
C GLY A 119 -19.35 16.61 2.61
N TYR A 120 -20.49 15.91 2.45
CA TYR A 120 -20.57 14.67 1.67
C TYR A 120 -21.41 14.77 0.40
N GLY A 121 -22.15 15.86 0.24
CA GLY A 121 -23.07 16.10 -0.87
C GLY A 121 -22.43 16.86 -2.05
N LYS A 122 -23.18 17.80 -2.59
CA LYS A 122 -22.74 18.61 -3.73
C LYS A 122 -21.54 19.51 -3.40
N GLU A 123 -21.42 19.91 -2.14
CA GLU A 123 -20.34 20.73 -1.57
C GLU A 123 -19.05 19.95 -1.34
N SER A 124 -19.11 18.62 -1.43
CA SER A 124 -17.92 17.77 -1.27
C SER A 124 -16.86 18.10 -2.30
N LEU A 125 -15.59 18.14 -1.88
CA LEU A 125 -14.44 18.31 -2.78
C LEU A 125 -14.37 17.23 -3.86
N ALA A 126 -15.01 16.07 -3.64
CA ALA A 126 -15.13 15.02 -4.64
C ALA A 126 -15.97 15.42 -5.87
N ASN A 127 -16.74 16.51 -5.79
CA ASN A 127 -17.53 17.08 -6.88
C ASN A 127 -16.93 18.38 -7.45
N ASP A 128 -15.95 18.96 -6.77
CA ASP A 128 -15.30 20.19 -7.19
C ASP A 128 -14.25 19.89 -8.28
N PRO A 129 -14.40 20.47 -9.49
CA PRO A 129 -13.47 20.25 -10.59
C PRO A 129 -12.05 20.74 -10.29
N ASP A 130 -11.86 21.72 -9.43
CA ASP A 130 -10.55 22.24 -9.06
C ASP A 130 -9.75 21.21 -8.24
N TYR A 131 -10.42 20.25 -7.59
CA TYR A 131 -9.81 19.15 -6.84
C TYR A 131 -9.70 17.83 -7.63
N GLU A 132 -10.17 17.79 -8.88
CA GLU A 132 -10.12 16.56 -9.69
C GLU A 132 -8.71 16.00 -9.79
N LEU A 133 -7.76 16.80 -10.22
CA LEU A 133 -6.36 16.35 -10.37
C LEU A 133 -5.77 15.90 -9.04
N ALA A 134 -6.11 16.58 -7.94
CA ALA A 134 -5.63 16.21 -6.62
C ALA A 134 -6.15 14.83 -6.16
N HIS A 135 -7.39 14.48 -6.47
CA HIS A 135 -7.94 13.15 -6.20
C HIS A 135 -7.26 12.08 -7.05
N LEU A 136 -7.22 12.29 -8.37
CA LEU A 136 -6.64 11.34 -9.32
C LEU A 136 -5.17 11.03 -9.01
N GLU A 137 -4.37 12.07 -8.79
CA GLU A 137 -2.95 11.88 -8.52
C GLU A 137 -2.68 11.16 -7.18
N ARG A 138 -3.49 11.40 -6.14
CA ARG A 138 -3.34 10.66 -4.88
C ARG A 138 -3.65 9.19 -5.05
N ILE A 139 -4.76 8.85 -5.71
CA ILE A 139 -5.16 7.46 -5.98
C ILE A 139 -4.11 6.78 -6.87
N ARG A 140 -3.72 7.43 -7.95
CA ARG A 140 -2.75 6.88 -8.90
C ARG A 140 -1.39 6.61 -8.24
N ARG A 141 -0.91 7.54 -7.43
CA ARG A 141 0.42 7.44 -6.80
C ARG A 141 0.49 6.34 -5.76
N VAL A 142 -0.54 6.14 -4.95
CA VAL A 142 -0.53 5.03 -4.00
C VAL A 142 -0.49 3.69 -4.73
N VAL A 143 -1.30 3.52 -5.77
CA VAL A 143 -1.27 2.29 -6.57
C VAL A 143 0.08 2.10 -7.25
N GLN A 144 0.63 3.13 -7.90
CA GLN A 144 1.92 3.04 -8.59
C GLN A 144 3.09 2.75 -7.65
N ARG A 145 3.04 3.24 -6.43
CA ARG A 145 4.09 2.99 -5.44
C ARG A 145 4.05 1.55 -4.92
N ASP A 146 2.86 1.05 -4.63
CA ASP A 146 2.69 -0.12 -3.76
C ASP A 146 2.14 -1.37 -4.48
N PHE A 147 1.90 -1.33 -5.81
CA PHE A 147 1.31 -2.45 -6.56
C PHE A 147 2.15 -3.74 -6.51
N ASN A 148 3.45 -3.65 -6.25
CA ASN A 148 4.34 -4.81 -6.14
C ASN A 148 4.25 -5.54 -4.79
N HIS A 149 3.55 -4.98 -3.80
CA HIS A 149 3.39 -5.59 -2.49
C HIS A 149 2.23 -6.61 -2.52
N PRO A 150 2.51 -7.92 -2.39
CA PRO A 150 1.46 -8.95 -2.42
C PRO A 150 0.52 -8.89 -1.21
N SER A 151 0.93 -8.24 -0.13
CA SER A 151 0.07 -7.98 1.04
C SER A 151 -1.09 -7.04 0.73
N VAL A 152 -0.93 -6.11 -0.22
CA VAL A 152 -1.98 -5.18 -0.61
C VAL A 152 -3.04 -5.91 -1.43
N ILE A 153 -4.22 -6.10 -0.84
CA ILE A 153 -5.34 -6.83 -1.45
C ILE A 153 -6.55 -5.94 -1.75
N ILE A 154 -6.61 -4.74 -1.19
CA ILE A 154 -7.69 -3.77 -1.42
C ILE A 154 -7.06 -2.38 -1.52
N TRP A 155 -7.52 -1.61 -2.51
CA TRP A 155 -7.21 -0.19 -2.66
C TRP A 155 -8.38 0.63 -2.14
N SER A 156 -8.13 1.52 -1.18
CA SER A 156 -9.10 2.48 -0.67
C SER A 156 -8.84 3.85 -1.26
N MET A 157 -9.86 4.45 -1.84
CA MET A 157 -9.74 5.77 -2.46
C MET A 157 -9.69 6.92 -1.45
N GLY A 158 -9.93 6.66 -0.17
CA GLY A 158 -9.87 7.66 0.89
C GLY A 158 -10.88 7.42 2.00
N ASN A 159 -10.90 8.34 2.95
CA ASN A 159 -11.77 8.29 4.12
C ASN A 159 -12.71 9.49 4.15
N GLU A 160 -14.00 9.22 4.41
CA GLU A 160 -15.02 10.24 4.67
C GLU A 160 -14.98 11.44 3.72
N ALA A 161 -14.71 11.19 2.43
CA ALA A 161 -14.55 12.22 1.41
C ALA A 161 -15.80 12.43 0.53
N GLY A 162 -16.93 11.79 0.90
CA GLY A 162 -18.18 11.88 0.18
C GLY A 162 -18.20 11.06 -1.12
N HIS A 163 -19.18 11.37 -1.97
CA HIS A 163 -19.35 10.77 -3.29
C HIS A 163 -19.23 11.86 -4.36
N GLY A 164 -18.45 11.60 -5.40
CA GLY A 164 -18.32 12.61 -6.43
C GLY A 164 -17.67 12.13 -7.70
N LYS A 165 -17.75 13.00 -8.71
CA LYS A 165 -17.25 12.74 -10.06
C LYS A 165 -15.75 12.47 -10.10
N ASN A 166 -15.01 13.06 -9.16
CA ASN A 166 -13.56 12.94 -9.11
C ASN A 166 -13.12 11.51 -8.80
N PHE A 167 -13.89 10.78 -7.97
CA PHE A 167 -13.62 9.36 -7.71
C PHE A 167 -13.98 8.42 -8.87
N LEU A 168 -14.90 8.82 -9.75
CA LEU A 168 -15.33 7.99 -10.89
C LEU A 168 -14.36 8.03 -12.07
N LYS A 169 -13.35 8.89 -12.01
CA LYS A 169 -12.34 9.09 -13.07
C LYS A 169 -10.99 8.45 -12.73
N GLY A 170 -10.82 7.96 -11.49
CA GLY A 170 -9.59 7.37 -10.96
C GLY A 170 -9.42 5.88 -11.25
#